data_8f808df6f503e7c8c59f0e3cddad6ba4
#
_entry.id   8f808df6f503e7c8c59f0e3cddad6ba4
#
_cell.length_a   1.000
_cell.length_b   1.000
_cell.length_c   1.000
_cell.angle_alpha   90.00
_cell.angle_beta   90.00
_cell.angle_gamma   90.00
#
_symmetry.space_group_name_H-M   'P 1'
#
loop_
_entity.id
_entity.type
_entity.pdbx_description
1 polymer ?
#
loop_
_entity_poly.entity_id
_entity_poly.type
_entity_poly.pdbx_seq_one_letter_code
_entity_poly.pdbx_strand_id
1 'polypeptide(L)'
;MTHTHTDRRTPALFLTAFLLAAAGTNAQHVGNLIYDQNARIFFQQAEQPMKASIQGNTLVLEVNAMMNVEADSYLAIFNLTQLGQDVEEVDSLINGRIGRMTRDLKKLGIKEQDVFVDMLTFVPVYEYEETRKLFTRTYQEVPAGFEVQKNIHVRFQDPKVLDRIMTAAAREGIYDLVKVDYYVEGTHQRYDTLRTFAARVMKDKLKLFKDMGLQVDESYRTGAEKTGAFFPLQRYQNYSAHSRMSLNSRRRGQVVNDVRKPSTMFYNKVPYSEFELVLHPEITEPPVQFTYNLTLHLQLPDRETKKEVKETIKYLWLTPEGEVKPLEVG
;
A
#
# COMPACT_ATOMS: atom_id res chain seq x y z
N MET A 1 61.86 -0.72 -52.04
CA MET A 1 61.60 -2.15 -51.72
C MET A 1 61.84 -2.33 -50.25
N THR A 2 60.85 -2.22 -49.43
CA THR A 2 60.84 -2.68 -48.02
C THR A 2 59.41 -2.82 -47.59
N HIS A 3 58.96 -4.07 -47.41
CA HIS A 3 57.66 -4.43 -46.87
C HIS A 3 57.65 -4.22 -45.36
N THR A 4 56.70 -3.45 -44.85
CA THR A 4 56.38 -3.39 -43.42
C THR A 4 55.13 -4.17 -43.18
N HIS A 5 55.27 -5.27 -42.43
CA HIS A 5 54.18 -6.06 -41.83
C HIS A 5 53.55 -5.27 -40.67
N THR A 6 52.29 -4.96 -40.78
CA THR A 6 51.47 -4.43 -39.65
C THR A 6 50.74 -5.56 -38.99
N ASP A 7 51.16 -5.90 -37.79
CA ASP A 7 50.57 -6.87 -36.88
C ASP A 7 49.29 -6.25 -36.25
N ARG A 8 48.10 -6.77 -36.61
CA ARG A 8 46.83 -6.37 -36.04
C ARG A 8 46.53 -7.25 -34.83
N ARG A 9 46.86 -6.76 -33.65
CA ARG A 9 46.34 -7.34 -32.39
C ARG A 9 44.93 -6.82 -32.11
N THR A 10 43.94 -7.68 -32.23
CA THR A 10 42.57 -7.46 -31.76
C THR A 10 42.51 -7.55 -30.23
N PRO A 11 41.98 -6.55 -29.52
CA PRO A 11 41.70 -6.70 -28.10
C PRO A 11 40.43 -7.52 -27.92
N ALA A 12 40.56 -8.63 -27.19
CA ALA A 12 39.44 -9.43 -26.71
C ALA A 12 38.62 -8.59 -25.71
N LEU A 13 37.40 -8.24 -26.13
CA LEU A 13 36.42 -7.59 -25.26
C LEU A 13 35.84 -8.64 -24.30
N PHE A 14 36.27 -8.62 -23.05
CA PHE A 14 35.59 -9.35 -21.95
C PHE A 14 34.26 -8.69 -21.66
N LEU A 15 33.18 -9.23 -22.19
CA LEU A 15 31.81 -8.86 -21.88
C LEU A 15 31.45 -9.54 -20.54
N THR A 16 31.70 -8.88 -19.42
CA THR A 16 31.17 -9.27 -18.12
C THR A 16 29.67 -8.98 -18.11
N ALA A 17 28.86 -10.01 -18.36
CA ALA A 17 27.42 -9.95 -18.17
C ALA A 17 27.13 -9.87 -16.65
N PHE A 18 26.84 -8.67 -16.18
CA PHE A 18 26.28 -8.43 -14.87
C PHE A 18 24.80 -8.87 -14.90
N LEU A 19 24.52 -10.11 -14.47
CA LEU A 19 23.15 -10.54 -14.18
C LEU A 19 22.68 -9.77 -12.95
N LEU A 20 22.02 -8.63 -13.16
CA LEU A 20 21.14 -8.05 -12.17
C LEU A 20 19.93 -9.00 -12.04
N ALA A 21 19.96 -9.84 -11.02
CA ALA A 21 18.73 -10.46 -10.51
C ALA A 21 17.83 -9.32 -10.00
N ALA A 22 16.96 -8.81 -10.86
CA ALA A 22 15.84 -8.00 -10.44
C ALA A 22 14.94 -8.93 -9.60
N ALA A 23 15.14 -8.91 -8.27
CA ALA A 23 14.14 -9.38 -7.35
C ALA A 23 12.90 -8.51 -7.60
N GLY A 24 11.96 -9.03 -8.38
CA GLY A 24 10.67 -8.43 -8.60
C GLY A 24 9.96 -8.33 -7.26
N THR A 25 10.06 -7.18 -6.62
CA THR A 25 9.14 -6.84 -5.54
C THR A 25 7.77 -6.73 -6.20
N ASN A 26 6.94 -7.74 -6.03
CA ASN A 26 5.52 -7.67 -6.33
C ASN A 26 4.91 -6.64 -5.35
N ALA A 27 5.11 -5.36 -5.64
CA ALA A 27 4.38 -4.29 -4.99
C ALA A 27 2.93 -4.43 -5.48
N GLN A 28 2.06 -4.98 -4.65
CA GLN A 28 0.63 -4.94 -4.87
C GLN A 28 0.25 -3.47 -5.04
N HIS A 29 -0.27 -3.12 -6.21
CA HIS A 29 -0.79 -1.79 -6.46
C HIS A 29 -2.13 -1.63 -5.74
N VAL A 30 -2.05 -1.30 -4.45
CA VAL A 30 -3.21 -0.92 -3.64
C VAL A 30 -3.23 0.59 -3.57
N GLY A 31 -4.38 1.18 -3.86
CA GLY A 31 -4.55 2.63 -3.82
C GLY A 31 -5.18 3.21 -5.09
N ASN A 32 -5.01 4.50 -5.30
CA ASN A 32 -5.55 5.17 -6.49
C ASN A 32 -4.81 4.74 -7.75
N LEU A 33 -5.57 4.23 -8.70
CA LEU A 33 -5.10 3.99 -10.07
C LEU A 33 -5.61 5.07 -11.00
N ILE A 34 -4.75 5.51 -11.91
CA ILE A 34 -5.08 6.43 -12.98
C ILE A 34 -5.40 5.61 -14.22
N TYR A 35 -6.64 5.70 -14.70
CA TYR A 35 -7.05 5.13 -15.96
C TYR A 35 -6.80 6.14 -17.07
N ASP A 36 -5.79 5.90 -17.91
CA ASP A 36 -5.55 6.59 -19.17
C ASP A 36 -5.92 5.64 -20.32
N GLN A 37 -6.68 6.11 -21.30
CA GLN A 37 -7.10 5.30 -22.47
C GLN A 37 -5.90 4.76 -23.27
N ASN A 38 -4.72 5.35 -23.11
CA ASN A 38 -3.47 4.91 -23.73
C ASN A 38 -2.61 4.01 -22.81
N ALA A 39 -2.93 3.88 -21.54
CA ALA A 39 -2.25 2.98 -20.63
C ALA A 39 -2.83 1.57 -20.77
N ARG A 40 -2.08 0.67 -21.35
CA ARG A 40 -2.39 -0.77 -21.28
C ARG A 40 -2.24 -1.17 -19.82
N ILE A 41 -3.35 -1.41 -19.13
CA ILE A 41 -3.33 -2.02 -17.81
C ILE A 41 -2.88 -3.46 -18.04
N PHE A 42 -1.61 -3.73 -17.78
CA PHE A 42 -1.12 -5.10 -17.70
C PHE A 42 -1.66 -5.66 -16.38
N PHE A 43 -2.73 -6.45 -16.46
CA PHE A 43 -3.09 -7.35 -15.37
C PHE A 43 -1.96 -8.39 -15.28
N GLN A 44 -0.96 -8.10 -14.48
CA GLN A 44 0.01 -9.10 -14.11
C GLN A 44 -0.74 -10.11 -13.25
N GLN A 45 -0.94 -11.30 -13.80
CA GLN A 45 -1.54 -12.39 -13.05
C GLN A 45 -0.58 -12.68 -11.90
N ALA A 46 -0.95 -12.24 -10.69
CA ALA A 46 -0.13 -12.49 -9.52
C ALA A 46 -0.01 -14.01 -9.33
N GLU A 47 1.22 -14.53 -9.26
CA GLU A 47 1.45 -15.90 -8.86
C GLU A 47 0.78 -16.11 -7.51
N GLN A 48 -0.10 -17.10 -7.44
CA GLN A 48 -0.76 -17.39 -6.17
C GLN A 48 0.28 -17.97 -5.20
N PRO A 49 0.43 -17.42 -4.00
CA PRO A 49 1.38 -17.93 -3.03
C PRO A 49 1.03 -19.39 -2.67
N MET A 50 2.05 -20.22 -2.49
CA MET A 50 1.86 -21.60 -2.04
C MET A 50 1.24 -21.59 -0.65
N LYS A 51 0.04 -22.16 -0.54
CA LYS A 51 -0.75 -22.20 0.71
C LYS A 51 -0.49 -23.46 1.55
N ALA A 52 0.28 -24.39 0.98
CA ALA A 52 0.79 -25.57 1.67
C ALA A 52 2.07 -26.05 0.98
N SER A 53 3.08 -26.40 1.73
CA SER A 53 4.33 -26.95 1.19
C SER A 53 5.01 -27.90 2.20
N ILE A 54 5.76 -28.87 1.66
CA ILE A 54 6.62 -29.72 2.48
C ILE A 54 8.06 -29.30 2.17
N GLN A 55 8.77 -28.83 3.18
CA GLN A 55 10.16 -28.40 3.10
C GLN A 55 11.02 -29.30 4.01
N GLY A 56 11.77 -30.21 3.42
CA GLY A 56 12.50 -31.22 4.17
C GLY A 56 11.56 -32.11 4.97
N ASN A 57 11.63 -32.01 6.30
CA ASN A 57 10.81 -32.75 7.26
C ASN A 57 9.72 -31.88 7.91
N THR A 58 9.35 -30.75 7.31
CA THR A 58 8.37 -29.82 7.87
C THR A 58 7.24 -29.59 6.86
N LEU A 59 6.01 -29.82 7.30
CA LEU A 59 4.81 -29.37 6.60
C LEU A 59 4.51 -27.95 7.02
N VAL A 60 4.49 -27.04 6.05
CA VAL A 60 4.10 -25.64 6.24
C VAL A 60 2.70 -25.47 5.67
N LEU A 61 1.78 -25.01 6.49
CA LEU A 61 0.42 -24.64 6.12
C LEU A 61 0.22 -23.16 6.33
N GLU A 62 -0.42 -22.50 5.37
CA GLU A 62 -0.73 -21.08 5.43
C GLU A 62 -2.22 -20.87 5.14
N VAL A 63 -2.84 -19.93 5.86
CA VAL A 63 -4.20 -19.47 5.63
C VAL A 63 -4.20 -17.95 5.59
N ASN A 64 -4.68 -17.40 4.48
CA ASN A 64 -4.89 -15.97 4.31
C ASN A 64 -6.39 -15.68 4.36
N ALA A 65 -6.80 -14.83 5.29
CA ALA A 65 -8.18 -14.40 5.45
C ALA A 65 -8.29 -12.88 5.34
N MET A 66 -9.38 -12.40 4.76
CA MET A 66 -9.69 -10.98 4.62
C MET A 66 -11.11 -10.69 5.09
N MET A 67 -11.33 -9.49 5.61
CA MET A 67 -12.65 -8.94 5.92
C MET A 67 -12.74 -7.53 5.37
N ASN A 68 -13.75 -7.25 4.57
CA ASN A 68 -14.12 -5.89 4.20
C ASN A 68 -15.04 -5.30 5.28
N VAL A 69 -14.78 -4.06 5.67
CA VAL A 69 -15.54 -3.36 6.70
C VAL A 69 -15.82 -1.95 6.22
N GLU A 70 -17.07 -1.52 6.30
CA GLU A 70 -17.44 -0.11 6.12
C GLU A 70 -16.89 0.71 7.29
N ALA A 71 -16.46 1.93 7.03
CA ALA A 71 -16.00 2.81 8.10
C ALA A 71 -17.18 3.32 8.92
N ASP A 72 -16.98 3.41 10.24
CA ASP A 72 -17.98 3.94 11.17
C ASP A 72 -18.02 5.48 11.14
N SER A 73 -16.92 6.11 10.79
CA SER A 73 -16.82 7.55 10.59
C SER A 73 -15.67 7.94 9.66
N TYR A 74 -15.76 9.16 9.14
CA TYR A 74 -14.84 9.74 8.19
C TYR A 74 -14.36 11.09 8.68
N LEU A 75 -13.13 11.49 8.30
CA LEU A 75 -12.57 12.80 8.57
C LEU A 75 -12.06 13.41 7.26
N ALA A 76 -12.82 14.36 6.69
CA ALA A 76 -12.36 15.15 5.56
C ALA A 76 -11.49 16.30 6.04
N ILE A 77 -10.34 16.50 5.39
CA ILE A 77 -9.41 17.59 5.68
C ILE A 77 -9.32 18.48 4.45
N PHE A 78 -9.70 19.74 4.63
CA PHE A 78 -9.62 20.77 3.60
C PHE A 78 -8.51 21.74 3.92
N ASN A 79 -7.77 22.18 2.91
CA ASN A 79 -6.80 23.25 3.03
C ASN A 79 -7.39 24.57 2.54
N LEU A 80 -7.09 25.64 3.26
CA LEU A 80 -7.53 26.99 2.99
C LEU A 80 -6.38 27.95 3.13
N THR A 81 -6.09 28.70 2.06
CA THR A 81 -5.11 29.81 2.04
C THR A 81 -5.83 31.12 1.86
N GLN A 82 -5.38 32.17 2.56
CA GLN A 82 -5.87 33.52 2.46
C GLN A 82 -4.72 34.52 2.47
N LEU A 83 -4.77 35.49 1.56
CA LEU A 83 -3.88 36.67 1.54
C LEU A 83 -4.62 37.88 2.08
N GLY A 84 -3.93 38.80 2.72
CA GLY A 84 -4.41 40.09 3.18
C GLY A 84 -3.28 41.10 3.25
N GLN A 85 -3.60 42.40 3.33
CA GLN A 85 -2.60 43.47 3.40
C GLN A 85 -1.97 43.57 4.77
N ASP A 86 -2.75 43.32 5.81
CA ASP A 86 -2.32 43.31 7.21
C ASP A 86 -2.82 42.05 7.93
N VAL A 87 -2.38 41.89 9.17
CA VAL A 87 -2.65 40.72 10.02
C VAL A 87 -4.14 40.63 10.35
N GLU A 88 -4.77 41.74 10.64
CA GLU A 88 -6.18 41.84 11.03
C GLU A 88 -7.10 41.53 9.84
N GLU A 89 -6.76 41.99 8.66
CA GLU A 89 -7.52 41.73 7.45
C GLU A 89 -7.47 40.24 7.07
N VAL A 90 -6.27 39.66 7.02
CA VAL A 90 -6.14 38.24 6.64
C VAL A 90 -6.86 37.31 7.62
N ASP A 91 -6.76 37.61 8.94
CA ASP A 91 -7.46 36.82 9.96
C ASP A 91 -8.99 36.97 9.86
N SER A 92 -9.49 38.19 9.65
CA SER A 92 -10.92 38.45 9.45
C SER A 92 -11.46 37.73 8.21
N LEU A 93 -10.74 37.78 7.09
CA LEU A 93 -11.15 37.16 5.83
C LEU A 93 -11.21 35.64 5.94
N ILE A 94 -10.14 35.00 6.48
CA ILE A 94 -10.08 33.54 6.59
C ILE A 94 -11.13 33.02 7.58
N ASN A 95 -11.26 33.65 8.75
CA ASN A 95 -12.23 33.24 9.76
C ASN A 95 -13.67 33.48 9.28
N GLY A 96 -13.90 34.54 8.49
CA GLY A 96 -15.20 34.78 7.84
C GLY A 96 -15.62 33.64 6.91
N ARG A 97 -14.71 33.15 6.06
CA ARG A 97 -14.93 32.00 5.16
C ARG A 97 -15.20 30.71 5.95
N ILE A 98 -14.37 30.43 6.95
CA ILE A 98 -14.53 29.26 7.82
C ILE A 98 -15.89 29.30 8.55
N GLY A 99 -16.26 30.45 9.11
CA GLY A 99 -17.53 30.63 9.82
C GLY A 99 -18.76 30.44 8.91
N ARG A 100 -18.70 30.86 7.62
CA ARG A 100 -19.78 30.61 6.67
C ARG A 100 -19.86 29.13 6.30
N MET A 101 -18.74 28.48 6.00
CA MET A 101 -18.68 27.03 5.77
C MET A 101 -19.25 26.27 6.96
N THR A 102 -18.81 26.54 8.21
CA THR A 102 -19.28 25.88 9.43
C THR A 102 -20.80 26.01 9.62
N ARG A 103 -21.37 27.18 9.30
CA ARG A 103 -22.82 27.36 9.32
C ARG A 103 -23.54 26.47 8.30
N ASP A 104 -22.98 26.32 7.10
CA ASP A 104 -23.56 25.43 6.11
C ASP A 104 -23.39 23.95 6.50
N LEU A 105 -22.25 23.55 7.07
CA LEU A 105 -22.05 22.21 7.63
C LEU A 105 -23.07 21.88 8.73
N LYS A 106 -23.41 22.86 9.59
CA LYS A 106 -24.43 22.68 10.62
C LYS A 106 -25.82 22.37 10.04
N LYS A 107 -26.19 22.97 8.88
CA LYS A 107 -27.43 22.64 8.15
C LYS A 107 -27.41 21.20 7.58
N LEU A 108 -26.24 20.61 7.39
CA LEU A 108 -26.06 19.22 6.96
C LEU A 108 -26.13 18.22 8.12
N GLY A 109 -26.31 18.70 9.37
CA GLY A 109 -26.33 17.88 10.57
C GLY A 109 -24.95 17.64 11.19
N ILE A 110 -23.90 18.27 10.70
CA ILE A 110 -22.55 18.19 11.28
C ILE A 110 -22.50 19.12 12.50
N LYS A 111 -22.11 18.57 13.64
CA LYS A 111 -22.03 19.32 14.89
C LYS A 111 -20.78 20.18 14.92
N GLU A 112 -20.81 21.25 15.68
CA GLU A 112 -19.66 22.14 15.83
C GLU A 112 -18.43 21.43 16.42
N GLN A 113 -18.62 20.50 17.33
CA GLN A 113 -17.56 19.65 17.91
C GLN A 113 -16.90 18.69 16.90
N ASP A 114 -17.55 18.45 15.75
CA ASP A 114 -17.05 17.61 14.67
C ASP A 114 -16.28 18.41 13.62
N VAL A 115 -16.11 19.71 13.85
CA VAL A 115 -15.32 20.62 13.01
C VAL A 115 -14.16 21.17 13.83
N PHE A 116 -12.94 20.89 13.39
CA PHE A 116 -11.73 21.41 14.00
C PHE A 116 -10.92 22.20 12.98
N VAL A 117 -10.39 23.35 13.39
CA VAL A 117 -9.58 24.23 12.55
C VAL A 117 -8.16 24.29 13.09
N ASP A 118 -7.20 23.92 12.26
CA ASP A 118 -5.78 23.95 12.59
C ASP A 118 -5.07 25.02 11.76
N MET A 119 -4.21 25.82 12.42
CA MET A 119 -3.39 26.83 11.77
C MET A 119 -2.04 26.25 11.39
N LEU A 120 -1.71 26.24 10.09
CA LEU A 120 -0.46 25.68 9.57
C LEU A 120 0.63 26.74 9.48
N THR A 121 0.33 27.87 8.84
CA THR A 121 1.32 28.94 8.61
C THR A 121 0.67 30.31 8.73
N PHE A 122 1.51 31.26 9.14
CA PHE A 122 1.24 32.68 9.11
C PHE A 122 2.55 33.39 8.74
N VAL A 123 2.66 33.83 7.49
CA VAL A 123 3.93 34.35 6.95
C VAL A 123 3.74 35.66 6.19
N PRO A 124 4.72 36.58 6.23
CA PRO A 124 4.72 37.76 5.36
C PRO A 124 4.97 37.31 3.91
N VAL A 125 4.32 38.00 2.99
CA VAL A 125 4.52 37.85 1.53
C VAL A 125 5.31 39.06 1.04
N TYR A 126 6.30 38.83 0.18
CA TYR A 126 7.11 39.84 -0.43
C TYR A 126 6.87 39.89 -1.93
N GLU A 127 6.86 41.11 -2.47
CA GLU A 127 6.80 41.33 -3.91
C GLU A 127 8.04 42.09 -4.37
N TYR A 128 8.36 41.97 -5.67
CA TYR A 128 9.48 42.69 -6.26
C TYR A 128 9.00 44.01 -6.86
N GLU A 129 9.43 45.13 -6.30
CA GLU A 129 9.26 46.45 -6.91
C GLU A 129 10.40 46.78 -7.88
N GLU A 130 10.06 47.14 -9.14
CA GLU A 130 11.04 47.60 -10.13
C GLU A 130 11.27 49.10 -9.97
N THR A 131 12.44 49.47 -9.52
CA THR A 131 12.91 50.88 -9.55
C THR A 131 13.73 51.13 -10.81
N ARG A 132 13.19 52.00 -11.71
CA ARG A 132 13.91 52.46 -12.92
C ARG A 132 14.77 53.66 -12.61
N LYS A 133 16.11 53.50 -12.73
CA LYS A 133 17.08 54.60 -12.89
C LYS A 133 17.52 54.60 -14.34
N LEU A 134 17.83 55.80 -14.90
CA LEU A 134 18.03 56.14 -16.31
C LEU A 134 18.62 55.06 -17.24
N PHE A 135 19.42 54.10 -16.73
CA PHE A 135 20.00 53.00 -17.52
C PHE A 135 20.00 51.63 -16.79
N THR A 136 19.42 51.52 -15.57
CA THR A 136 19.45 50.31 -14.77
C THR A 136 18.08 50.01 -14.19
N ARG A 137 17.68 48.74 -14.25
CA ARG A 137 16.50 48.26 -13.52
C ARG A 137 17.00 47.56 -12.26
N THR A 138 16.50 47.97 -11.12
CA THR A 138 16.79 47.34 -9.84
C THR A 138 15.52 46.79 -9.28
N TYR A 139 15.51 45.52 -8.88
CA TYR A 139 14.41 44.88 -8.21
C TYR A 139 14.69 44.84 -6.72
N GLN A 140 13.78 45.29 -5.92
CA GLN A 140 13.85 45.25 -4.47
C GLN A 140 12.67 44.51 -3.91
N GLU A 141 12.92 43.57 -2.99
CA GLU A 141 11.87 42.89 -2.25
C GLU A 141 11.26 43.84 -1.22
N VAL A 142 9.93 44.01 -1.32
CA VAL A 142 9.18 44.84 -0.37
C VAL A 142 8.05 43.96 0.23
N PRO A 143 7.70 44.15 1.53
CA PRO A 143 6.55 43.45 2.12
C PRO A 143 5.26 43.85 1.39
N ALA A 144 4.50 42.88 0.90
CA ALA A 144 3.26 43.06 0.14
C ALA A 144 2.01 42.64 0.90
N GLY A 145 2.17 42.01 2.07
CA GLY A 145 1.08 41.55 2.90
C GLY A 145 1.41 40.29 3.68
N PHE A 146 0.38 39.57 4.03
CA PHE A 146 0.47 38.33 4.81
C PHE A 146 -0.31 37.21 4.17
N GLU A 147 0.19 35.97 4.33
CA GLU A 147 -0.49 34.75 3.95
C GLU A 147 -0.76 33.91 5.19
N VAL A 148 -2.00 33.44 5.32
CA VAL A 148 -2.41 32.45 6.35
C VAL A 148 -2.90 31.21 5.68
N GLN A 149 -2.44 30.07 6.19
CA GLN A 149 -2.91 28.75 5.75
C GLN A 149 -3.47 27.97 6.95
N LYS A 150 -4.70 27.48 6.80
CA LYS A 150 -5.39 26.68 7.83
C LYS A 150 -5.93 25.40 7.21
N ASN A 151 -6.00 24.34 8.02
CA ASN A 151 -6.75 23.13 7.69
C ASN A 151 -8.08 23.11 8.45
N ILE A 152 -9.12 22.66 7.75
CA ILE A 152 -10.44 22.46 8.33
C ILE A 152 -10.71 20.95 8.31
N HIS A 153 -10.85 20.37 9.50
CA HIS A 153 -11.14 18.96 9.70
C HIS A 153 -12.64 18.82 9.95
N VAL A 154 -13.31 17.99 9.16
CA VAL A 154 -14.75 17.78 9.25
C VAL A 154 -15.02 16.29 9.43
N ARG A 155 -15.53 15.91 10.62
CA ARG A 155 -15.95 14.53 10.91
C ARG A 155 -17.40 14.32 10.51
N PHE A 156 -17.69 13.17 9.88
CA PHE A 156 -19.04 12.76 9.49
C PHE A 156 -19.15 11.24 9.48
N GLN A 157 -20.39 10.70 9.48
CA GLN A 157 -20.64 9.26 9.53
C GLN A 157 -21.17 8.71 8.19
N ASP A 158 -22.02 9.44 7.50
CA ASP A 158 -22.58 9.02 6.23
C ASP A 158 -21.69 9.49 5.06
N PRO A 159 -21.07 8.59 4.29
CA PRO A 159 -20.21 8.96 3.16
C PRO A 159 -20.96 9.75 2.06
N LYS A 160 -22.30 9.61 1.96
CA LYS A 160 -23.12 10.35 1.01
C LYS A 160 -23.18 11.85 1.30
N VAL A 161 -22.84 12.26 2.51
CA VAL A 161 -22.82 13.68 2.89
C VAL A 161 -21.58 14.39 2.35
N LEU A 162 -20.52 13.66 1.96
CA LEU A 162 -19.25 14.24 1.50
C LEU A 162 -19.43 15.23 0.33
N ASP A 163 -20.24 14.90 -0.69
CA ASP A 163 -20.49 15.78 -1.83
C ASP A 163 -21.12 17.12 -1.40
N ARG A 164 -21.98 17.07 -0.38
CA ARG A 164 -22.60 18.28 0.20
C ARG A 164 -21.61 19.08 1.03
N ILE A 165 -20.69 18.42 1.75
CA ILE A 165 -19.58 19.05 2.46
C ILE A 165 -18.66 19.76 1.46
N MET A 166 -18.29 19.11 0.37
CA MET A 166 -17.48 19.69 -0.70
C MET A 166 -18.19 20.90 -1.35
N THR A 167 -19.49 20.82 -1.55
CA THR A 167 -20.29 21.94 -2.06
C THR A 167 -20.29 23.13 -1.08
N ALA A 168 -20.40 22.87 0.22
CA ALA A 168 -20.35 23.92 1.23
C ALA A 168 -18.97 24.58 1.29
N ALA A 169 -17.90 23.80 1.20
CA ALA A 169 -16.54 24.30 1.11
C ALA A 169 -16.30 25.14 -0.16
N ALA A 170 -16.74 24.64 -1.31
CA ALA A 170 -16.57 25.31 -2.60
C ALA A 170 -17.26 26.67 -2.68
N ARG A 171 -18.42 26.85 -2.02
CA ARG A 171 -19.13 28.15 -1.93
C ARG A 171 -18.28 29.22 -1.28
N GLU A 172 -17.41 28.82 -0.38
CA GLU A 172 -16.48 29.70 0.35
C GLU A 172 -15.09 29.78 -0.33
N GLY A 173 -14.97 29.25 -1.55
CA GLY A 173 -13.71 29.20 -2.28
C GLY A 173 -12.69 28.21 -1.72
N ILE A 174 -13.12 27.23 -0.91
CA ILE A 174 -12.28 26.18 -0.33
C ILE A 174 -12.43 24.96 -1.26
N TYR A 175 -11.42 24.75 -2.12
CA TYR A 175 -11.46 23.71 -3.16
C TYR A 175 -10.53 22.54 -2.86
N ASP A 176 -9.54 22.73 -2.00
CA ASP A 176 -8.48 21.76 -1.78
C ASP A 176 -8.91 20.76 -0.69
N LEU A 177 -9.48 19.63 -1.13
CA LEU A 177 -9.65 18.46 -0.27
C LEU A 177 -8.32 17.70 -0.22
N VAL A 178 -7.64 17.77 0.94
CA VAL A 178 -6.32 17.14 1.14
C VAL A 178 -6.45 15.62 1.18
N LYS A 179 -7.37 15.11 2.01
CA LYS A 179 -7.66 13.68 2.17
C LYS A 179 -8.96 13.44 2.92
N VAL A 180 -9.39 12.18 2.91
CA VAL A 180 -10.43 11.67 3.80
C VAL A 180 -9.87 10.47 4.55
N ASP A 181 -9.80 10.55 5.87
CA ASP A 181 -9.42 9.43 6.73
C ASP A 181 -10.66 8.59 7.10
N TYR A 182 -10.47 7.29 7.25
CA TYR A 182 -11.50 6.30 7.54
C TYR A 182 -11.27 5.75 8.93
N TYR A 183 -12.27 5.72 9.77
CA TYR A 183 -12.20 5.19 11.13
C TYR A 183 -13.12 3.99 11.27
N VAL A 184 -12.58 2.89 11.79
CA VAL A 184 -13.32 1.67 12.13
C VAL A 184 -13.18 1.43 13.61
N GLU A 185 -14.32 1.35 14.28
CA GLU A 185 -14.40 0.97 15.69
C GLU A 185 -14.27 -0.55 15.84
N GLY A 186 -13.83 -0.98 17.02
CA GLY A 186 -13.78 -2.41 17.33
C GLY A 186 -12.82 -3.22 16.45
N THR A 187 -11.68 -2.66 16.10
CA THR A 187 -10.67 -3.36 15.26
C THR A 187 -10.22 -4.69 15.85
N HIS A 188 -10.14 -4.78 17.17
CA HIS A 188 -9.77 -6.03 17.87
C HIS A 188 -10.77 -7.15 17.58
N GLN A 189 -12.08 -6.87 17.67
CA GLN A 189 -13.14 -7.85 17.38
C GLN A 189 -13.10 -8.31 15.91
N ARG A 190 -12.70 -7.44 14.98
CA ARG A 190 -12.53 -7.81 13.56
C ARG A 190 -11.42 -8.85 13.42
N TYR A 191 -10.27 -8.64 14.08
CA TYR A 191 -9.19 -9.63 14.08
C TYR A 191 -9.56 -10.92 14.79
N ASP A 192 -10.30 -10.88 15.89
CA ASP A 192 -10.76 -12.10 16.58
C ASP A 192 -11.68 -12.94 15.69
N THR A 193 -12.55 -12.26 14.92
CA THR A 193 -13.40 -12.93 13.93
C THR A 193 -12.54 -13.61 12.86
N LEU A 194 -11.59 -12.87 12.26
CA LEU A 194 -10.68 -13.42 11.25
C LEU A 194 -9.86 -14.58 11.78
N ARG A 195 -9.33 -14.47 13.01
CA ARG A 195 -8.58 -15.54 13.70
C ARG A 195 -9.42 -16.80 13.85
N THR A 196 -10.69 -16.66 14.27
CA THR A 196 -11.59 -17.78 14.45
C THR A 196 -11.84 -18.52 13.14
N PHE A 197 -12.12 -17.80 12.07
CA PHE A 197 -12.33 -18.39 10.75
C PHE A 197 -11.06 -18.98 10.16
N ALA A 198 -9.92 -18.29 10.26
CA ALA A 198 -8.64 -18.81 9.78
C ALA A 198 -8.24 -20.10 10.52
N ALA A 199 -8.45 -20.16 11.83
CA ALA A 199 -8.20 -21.39 12.61
C ALA A 199 -9.06 -22.56 12.18
N ARG A 200 -10.32 -22.31 11.76
CA ARG A 200 -11.20 -23.35 11.20
C ARG A 200 -10.64 -23.88 9.87
N VAL A 201 -10.31 -22.98 8.94
CA VAL A 201 -9.72 -23.36 7.64
C VAL A 201 -8.40 -24.10 7.85
N MET A 202 -7.56 -23.68 8.80
CA MET A 202 -6.31 -24.37 9.14
C MET A 202 -6.55 -25.81 9.63
N LYS A 203 -7.56 -26.01 10.47
CA LYS A 203 -7.96 -27.37 10.95
C LYS A 203 -8.42 -28.24 9.80
N ASP A 204 -9.22 -27.69 8.89
CA ASP A 204 -9.72 -28.41 7.72
C ASP A 204 -8.57 -28.83 6.78
N LYS A 205 -7.60 -27.92 6.56
CA LYS A 205 -6.37 -28.24 5.81
C LYS A 205 -5.56 -29.36 6.48
N LEU A 206 -5.34 -29.25 7.78
CA LEU A 206 -4.60 -30.27 8.53
C LEU A 206 -5.27 -31.62 8.45
N LYS A 207 -6.63 -31.65 8.56
CA LYS A 207 -7.42 -32.87 8.38
C LYS A 207 -7.22 -33.47 6.99
N LEU A 208 -7.29 -32.63 5.94
CA LEU A 208 -7.08 -33.09 4.56
C LEU A 208 -5.73 -33.81 4.40
N PHE A 209 -4.64 -33.24 4.90
CA PHE A 209 -3.31 -33.86 4.82
C PHE A 209 -3.22 -35.18 5.60
N LYS A 210 -3.88 -35.26 6.75
CA LYS A 210 -3.98 -36.53 7.53
C LYS A 210 -4.78 -37.59 6.77
N ASP A 211 -5.91 -37.22 6.18
CA ASP A 211 -6.78 -38.11 5.38
C ASP A 211 -6.03 -38.62 4.12
N MET A 212 -5.08 -37.84 3.59
CA MET A 212 -4.16 -38.24 2.53
C MET A 212 -3.03 -39.15 3.00
N GLY A 213 -3.00 -39.54 4.28
CA GLY A 213 -2.02 -40.46 4.86
C GLY A 213 -0.75 -39.83 5.39
N LEU A 214 -0.69 -38.47 5.45
CA LEU A 214 0.45 -37.79 6.04
C LEU A 214 0.42 -37.95 7.58
N GLN A 215 1.44 -38.58 8.13
CA GLN A 215 1.63 -38.63 9.57
C GLN A 215 2.26 -37.31 10.02
N VAL A 216 1.57 -36.58 10.89
CA VAL A 216 2.01 -35.28 11.39
C VAL A 216 2.19 -35.39 12.90
N ASP A 217 3.39 -35.03 13.38
CA ASP A 217 3.64 -34.94 14.82
C ASP A 217 3.15 -33.56 15.33
N GLU A 218 2.00 -33.58 16.02
CA GLU A 218 1.43 -32.35 16.57
C GLU A 218 2.14 -31.84 17.82
N SER A 219 3.03 -32.63 18.43
CA SER A 219 3.81 -32.21 19.62
C SER A 219 4.91 -31.21 19.25
N TYR A 220 5.42 -31.26 18.01
CA TYR A 220 6.42 -30.34 17.48
C TYR A 220 5.81 -29.42 16.42
N ARG A 221 5.18 -28.33 16.87
CA ARG A 221 4.60 -27.33 16.01
C ARG A 221 4.99 -25.94 16.44
N THR A 222 5.26 -25.10 15.44
CA THR A 222 5.40 -23.65 15.62
C THR A 222 4.38 -22.94 14.76
N GLY A 223 3.86 -21.84 15.25
CA GLY A 223 2.88 -21.05 14.54
C GLY A 223 3.27 -19.58 14.52
N ALA A 224 2.83 -18.89 13.48
CA ALA A 224 2.97 -17.45 13.37
C ALA A 224 1.65 -16.84 12.91
N GLU A 225 1.30 -15.67 13.43
CA GLU A 225 0.20 -14.87 12.94
C GLU A 225 0.68 -13.49 12.50
N LYS A 226 0.05 -12.97 11.45
CA LYS A 226 0.29 -11.61 10.96
C LYS A 226 -1.05 -10.95 10.68
N THR A 227 -1.19 -9.72 11.14
CA THR A 227 -2.37 -8.88 10.92
C THR A 227 -2.01 -7.67 10.07
N GLY A 228 -2.98 -7.16 9.31
CA GLY A 228 -2.83 -5.94 8.53
C GLY A 228 -4.18 -5.27 8.31
N ALA A 229 -4.15 -3.99 8.01
CA ALA A 229 -5.34 -3.25 7.60
C ALA A 229 -4.97 -2.29 6.46
N PHE A 230 -5.77 -2.28 5.40
CA PHE A 230 -5.64 -1.38 4.26
C PHE A 230 -6.79 -0.39 4.27
N PHE A 231 -6.45 0.88 4.40
CA PHE A 231 -7.41 1.99 4.41
C PHE A 231 -7.44 2.65 3.03
N PRO A 232 -8.59 3.10 2.54
CA PRO A 232 -8.68 3.79 1.24
C PRO A 232 -8.22 5.26 1.33
N LEU A 233 -7.08 5.52 1.97
CA LEU A 233 -6.54 6.87 2.24
C LEU A 233 -6.30 7.68 0.97
N GLN A 234 -5.98 7.02 -0.14
CA GLN A 234 -5.66 7.68 -1.40
C GLN A 234 -6.88 7.96 -2.28
N ARG A 235 -8.10 7.60 -1.84
CA ARG A 235 -9.32 7.77 -2.65
C ARG A 235 -9.54 9.21 -3.10
N TYR A 236 -9.17 10.17 -2.26
CA TYR A 236 -9.40 11.61 -2.48
C TYR A 236 -8.09 12.40 -2.53
N GLN A 237 -7.00 11.81 -3.02
CA GLN A 237 -5.74 12.54 -3.11
C GLN A 237 -5.84 13.74 -4.05
N ASN A 238 -5.56 14.89 -3.47
CA ASN A 238 -5.05 16.10 -4.11
C ASN A 238 -5.76 16.55 -5.38
N TYR A 239 -6.98 17.04 -5.25
CA TYR A 239 -7.54 17.94 -6.25
C TYR A 239 -7.05 19.36 -5.95
N SER A 240 -5.78 19.65 -6.24
CA SER A 240 -5.32 21.03 -6.25
C SER A 240 -6.04 21.80 -7.34
N ALA A 241 -6.57 22.97 -7.01
CA ALA A 241 -7.19 23.85 -7.97
C ALA A 241 -6.14 24.29 -9.01
N HIS A 242 -6.24 23.77 -10.23
CA HIS A 242 -5.43 24.26 -11.33
C HIS A 242 -6.03 25.57 -11.84
N SER A 243 -5.23 26.65 -11.85
CA SER A 243 -5.59 27.86 -12.56
C SER A 243 -5.66 27.53 -14.05
N ARG A 244 -6.87 27.38 -14.58
CA ARG A 244 -7.07 27.28 -16.02
C ARG A 244 -7.11 28.67 -16.61
N MET A 245 -6.39 28.89 -17.71
CA MET A 245 -6.57 30.08 -18.52
C MET A 245 -8.06 30.21 -18.87
N SER A 246 -8.59 31.45 -18.73
CA SER A 246 -9.99 31.80 -18.94
C SER A 246 -10.56 31.15 -20.21
N LEU A 247 -11.74 30.53 -20.10
CA LEU A 247 -12.50 29.97 -21.22
C LEU A 247 -12.81 30.99 -22.32
N ASN A 248 -12.64 32.29 -22.02
CA ASN A 248 -12.93 33.42 -22.95
C ASN A 248 -11.71 33.90 -23.76
N SER A 249 -10.49 33.29 -23.57
CA SER A 249 -9.30 33.74 -24.30
C SER A 249 -9.09 33.08 -25.67
N ARG A 250 -10.15 32.67 -26.36
CA ARG A 250 -10.08 32.29 -27.78
C ARG A 250 -9.89 33.53 -28.67
N ARG A 251 -8.69 34.12 -28.60
CA ARG A 251 -8.27 35.08 -29.66
C ARG A 251 -7.69 34.28 -30.83
N ARG A 252 -8.16 34.62 -32.07
CA ARG A 252 -7.65 34.05 -33.32
C ARG A 252 -6.12 34.12 -33.35
N GLY A 253 -5.44 32.97 -33.54
CA GLY A 253 -4.01 32.88 -33.77
C GLY A 253 -3.15 32.30 -32.63
N GLN A 254 -3.74 31.87 -31.50
CA GLN A 254 -3.00 31.14 -30.46
C GLN A 254 -3.08 29.65 -30.70
N VAL A 255 -1.90 28.99 -30.69
CA VAL A 255 -1.78 27.53 -30.67
C VAL A 255 -2.31 27.08 -29.31
N VAL A 256 -3.51 26.50 -29.28
CA VAL A 256 -4.06 25.87 -28.08
C VAL A 256 -3.38 24.51 -27.96
N ASN A 257 -2.42 24.40 -27.06
CA ASN A 257 -1.94 23.10 -26.65
C ASN A 257 -3.10 22.32 -26.03
N ASP A 258 -3.38 21.15 -26.58
CA ASP A 258 -4.45 20.27 -26.12
C ASP A 258 -4.34 20.06 -24.61
N VAL A 259 -5.38 20.51 -23.91
CA VAL A 259 -5.55 20.22 -22.49
C VAL A 259 -5.78 18.72 -22.38
N ARG A 260 -4.83 18.00 -21.76
CA ARG A 260 -5.02 16.58 -21.44
C ARG A 260 -6.38 16.39 -20.80
N LYS A 261 -7.17 15.49 -21.35
CA LYS A 261 -8.45 15.10 -20.73
C LYS A 261 -8.14 14.63 -19.29
N PRO A 262 -8.95 15.03 -18.30
CA PRO A 262 -8.74 14.55 -16.94
C PRO A 262 -8.77 13.02 -16.96
N SER A 263 -7.71 12.40 -16.40
CA SER A 263 -7.64 10.96 -16.22
C SER A 263 -8.69 10.52 -15.19
N THR A 264 -9.33 9.39 -15.43
CA THR A 264 -10.25 8.79 -14.46
C THR A 264 -9.42 8.15 -13.36
N MET A 265 -9.76 8.43 -12.11
CA MET A 265 -9.12 7.83 -10.93
C MET A 265 -10.12 6.90 -10.23
N PHE A 266 -9.64 5.78 -9.76
CA PHE A 266 -10.43 4.85 -8.96
C PHE A 266 -9.58 4.23 -7.86
N TYR A 267 -10.22 3.85 -6.75
CA TYR A 267 -9.54 3.13 -5.66
C TYR A 267 -9.43 1.65 -5.99
N ASN A 268 -8.19 1.13 -5.98
CA ASN A 268 -7.92 -0.28 -6.21
C ASN A 268 -7.88 -1.01 -4.85
N LYS A 269 -8.82 -1.94 -4.67
CA LYS A 269 -8.88 -2.80 -3.49
C LYS A 269 -7.78 -3.87 -3.55
N VAL A 270 -7.37 -4.40 -2.39
CA VAL A 270 -6.54 -5.60 -2.34
C VAL A 270 -7.28 -6.74 -3.05
N PRO A 271 -6.64 -7.44 -3.99
CA PRO A 271 -7.29 -8.51 -4.75
C PRO A 271 -7.75 -9.66 -3.85
N TYR A 272 -8.95 -10.18 -4.08
CA TYR A 272 -9.49 -11.30 -3.30
C TYR A 272 -8.81 -12.64 -3.60
N SER A 273 -8.18 -12.78 -4.76
CA SER A 273 -7.54 -14.02 -5.21
C SER A 273 -6.43 -14.54 -4.31
N GLU A 274 -5.84 -13.68 -3.48
CA GLU A 274 -4.77 -14.05 -2.54
C GLU A 274 -5.29 -14.67 -1.24
N PHE A 275 -6.61 -14.59 -1.02
CA PHE A 275 -7.25 -15.01 0.22
C PHE A 275 -8.12 -16.26 0.00
N GLU A 276 -8.07 -17.16 0.97
CA GLU A 276 -8.91 -18.35 0.98
C GLU A 276 -10.28 -18.08 1.58
N LEU A 277 -10.34 -17.06 2.41
CA LEU A 277 -11.56 -16.60 3.05
C LEU A 277 -11.66 -15.09 2.89
N VAL A 278 -12.76 -14.64 2.29
CA VAL A 278 -13.10 -13.21 2.21
C VAL A 278 -14.49 -13.03 2.84
N LEU A 279 -14.53 -12.27 3.93
CA LEU A 279 -15.78 -11.88 4.59
C LEU A 279 -16.26 -10.55 4.01
N HIS A 280 -17.57 -10.43 3.81
CA HIS A 280 -18.25 -9.24 3.26
C HIS A 280 -17.69 -8.81 1.89
N PRO A 281 -17.60 -9.73 0.89
CA PRO A 281 -17.13 -9.37 -0.46
C PRO A 281 -18.12 -8.47 -1.20
N GLU A 282 -19.38 -8.43 -0.77
CA GLU A 282 -20.49 -7.68 -1.36
C GLU A 282 -20.39 -6.17 -1.19
N ILE A 283 -19.56 -5.67 -0.26
CA ILE A 283 -19.40 -4.24 -0.01
C ILE A 283 -18.86 -3.55 -1.26
N THR A 284 -19.68 -2.71 -1.88
CA THR A 284 -19.34 -1.99 -3.12
C THR A 284 -18.54 -0.72 -2.87
N GLU A 285 -18.78 -0.03 -1.76
CA GLU A 285 -17.98 1.13 -1.35
C GLU A 285 -16.53 0.72 -1.09
N PRO A 286 -15.54 1.65 -1.22
CA PRO A 286 -14.18 1.37 -0.81
C PRO A 286 -14.12 1.06 0.69
N PRO A 287 -14.00 -0.23 1.07
CA PRO A 287 -13.98 -0.63 2.48
C PRO A 287 -12.59 -0.48 3.08
N VAL A 288 -12.53 -0.49 4.39
CA VAL A 288 -11.30 -0.86 5.10
C VAL A 288 -11.16 -2.38 5.03
N GLN A 289 -10.02 -2.85 4.53
CA GLN A 289 -9.75 -4.28 4.34
C GLN A 289 -8.82 -4.78 5.44
N PHE A 290 -9.37 -5.55 6.38
CA PHE A 290 -8.59 -6.23 7.40
C PHE A 290 -8.06 -7.54 6.85
N THR A 291 -6.78 -7.83 7.05
CA THR A 291 -6.13 -9.06 6.62
C THR A 291 -5.54 -9.80 7.80
N TYR A 292 -5.60 -11.11 7.72
CA TYR A 292 -5.07 -12.01 8.73
C TYR A 292 -4.39 -13.20 8.04
N ASN A 293 -3.14 -13.44 8.39
CA ASN A 293 -2.37 -14.59 7.93
C ASN A 293 -2.06 -15.47 9.13
N LEU A 294 -2.33 -16.76 8.98
CA LEU A 294 -1.96 -17.79 9.94
C LEU A 294 -1.05 -18.81 9.27
N THR A 295 0.16 -18.95 9.76
CA THR A 295 1.12 -19.95 9.29
C THR A 295 1.38 -20.98 10.39
N LEU A 296 1.37 -22.25 10.03
CA LEU A 296 1.63 -23.36 10.93
C LEU A 296 2.73 -24.26 10.34
N HIS A 297 3.78 -24.48 11.10
CA HIS A 297 4.84 -25.42 10.77
C HIS A 297 4.67 -26.67 11.63
N LEU A 298 4.61 -27.82 10.99
CA LEU A 298 4.39 -29.12 11.62
C LEU A 298 5.53 -30.06 11.25
N GLN A 299 6.10 -30.72 12.25
CA GLN A 299 7.13 -31.72 12.02
C GLN A 299 6.52 -32.99 11.43
N LEU A 300 7.13 -33.51 10.39
CA LEU A 300 6.86 -34.83 9.87
C LEU A 300 7.82 -35.83 10.52
N PRO A 301 7.39 -37.09 10.74
CA PRO A 301 8.30 -38.12 11.23
C PRO A 301 9.47 -38.30 10.26
N ASP A 302 10.65 -38.54 10.80
CA ASP A 302 11.80 -38.84 9.97
C ASP A 302 11.49 -40.06 9.10
N ARG A 303 11.73 -39.95 7.80
CA ARG A 303 11.76 -41.16 6.99
C ARG A 303 12.78 -42.09 7.60
N GLU A 304 12.31 -43.22 8.09
CA GLU A 304 13.26 -44.26 8.52
C GLU A 304 14.22 -44.46 7.35
N THR A 305 15.40 -43.89 7.48
CA THR A 305 16.53 -44.34 6.66
C THR A 305 16.60 -45.83 6.95
N LYS A 306 16.32 -46.68 5.92
CA LYS A 306 16.55 -48.11 6.03
C LYS A 306 17.90 -48.24 6.72
N LYS A 307 17.89 -48.66 7.99
CA LYS A 307 19.11 -48.95 8.68
C LYS A 307 19.82 -49.90 7.75
N GLU A 308 20.94 -49.49 7.17
CA GLU A 308 21.85 -50.43 6.52
C GLU A 308 22.12 -51.52 7.55
N VAL A 309 21.50 -52.64 7.31
CA VAL A 309 21.83 -53.83 8.10
C VAL A 309 23.28 -54.12 7.76
N LYS A 310 24.18 -53.60 8.57
CA LYS A 310 25.59 -54.02 8.47
C LYS A 310 25.59 -55.49 8.81
N GLU A 311 25.55 -56.31 7.76
CA GLU A 311 25.79 -57.75 7.91
C GLU A 311 27.15 -57.89 8.52
N THR A 312 27.16 -58.19 9.79
CA THR A 312 28.43 -58.54 10.50
C THR A 312 28.70 -60.00 10.18
N ILE A 313 29.50 -60.24 9.15
CA ILE A 313 29.95 -61.57 8.78
C ILE A 313 30.88 -62.05 9.92
N LYS A 314 30.41 -63.00 10.70
CA LYS A 314 31.24 -63.66 11.70
C LYS A 314 31.84 -64.87 11.04
N TYR A 315 33.16 -64.85 10.88
CA TYR A 315 33.88 -66.02 10.44
C TYR A 315 34.09 -66.94 11.65
N LEU A 316 33.71 -68.21 11.45
CA LEU A 316 33.91 -69.27 12.43
C LEU A 316 34.81 -70.33 11.82
N TRP A 317 35.75 -70.80 12.55
CA TRP A 317 36.54 -71.94 12.11
C TRP A 317 36.28 -73.16 12.98
N LEU A 318 36.35 -74.35 12.37
CA LEU A 318 36.14 -75.62 13.02
C LEU A 318 37.53 -76.18 13.37
N THR A 319 37.79 -76.47 14.67
CA THR A 319 39.05 -77.12 15.07
C THR A 319 39.02 -78.57 14.66
N PRO A 320 40.21 -79.25 14.59
CA PRO A 320 40.27 -80.68 14.30
C PRO A 320 39.55 -81.57 15.33
N GLU A 321 39.33 -81.04 16.53
CA GLU A 321 38.58 -81.65 17.61
C GLU A 321 37.11 -81.50 17.55
N GLY A 322 36.60 -80.71 16.52
CA GLY A 322 35.16 -80.48 16.29
C GLY A 322 34.55 -79.26 17.00
N GLU A 323 35.39 -78.40 17.63
CA GLU A 323 34.92 -77.18 18.29
C GLU A 323 34.84 -76.04 17.30
N VAL A 324 33.72 -75.25 17.38
CA VAL A 324 33.54 -74.04 16.58
C VAL A 324 34.03 -72.81 17.34
N LYS A 325 35.04 -72.12 16.80
CA LYS A 325 35.62 -70.89 17.40
C LYS A 325 35.50 -69.69 16.49
N PRO A 326 35.25 -68.48 17.02
CA PRO A 326 35.26 -67.29 16.18
C PRO A 326 36.69 -67.02 15.68
N LEU A 327 36.73 -66.66 14.32
CA LEU A 327 37.99 -66.22 13.72
C LEU A 327 38.10 -64.72 13.88
N GLU A 328 39.02 -64.22 14.67
CA GLU A 328 39.35 -62.79 14.72
C GLU A 328 40.22 -62.46 13.51
N VAL A 329 39.63 -61.75 12.52
CA VAL A 329 40.36 -61.22 11.40
C VAL A 329 40.79 -59.82 11.77
N GLY A 330 42.10 -59.59 11.99
CA GLY A 330 42.67 -58.29 12.33
C GLY A 330 42.68 -57.29 11.22
#